data_42bd2972cd5b513eef964084e97de1d0
#
_entry.id   42bd2972cd5b513eef964084e97de1d0
#
_cell.length_a   1.000
_cell.length_b   1.000
_cell.length_c   1.000
_cell.angle_alpha   90.00
_cell.angle_beta   90.00
_cell.angle_gamma   90.00
#
_symmetry.space_group_name_H-M   'P 1'
#
loop_
_entity.id
_entity.type
_entity.pdbx_description
1 polymer ?
#
loop_
_entity_poly.entity_id
_entity_poly.type
_entity_poly.pdbx_seq_one_letter_code
_entity_poly.pdbx_strand_id
1 'polypeptide(L)'
;MIMNPTAIKHVVVDGHSLTLESFVAIARYNATVELAPSALEAMKKSRALAEKIAAEGRVAYGITTGFGEFQKVAVPKEMSNQLSTNLILSHCTAAGEPYADEIVRGMMLLRANALCGGVSGVRPILVEMLLEMLNKGVTPVVPQKGSLGSSGDLAPLAHMTLPMLGKGEAMYEGVKMPGAEAMAKAGIKTLDTLVSKEGLGMTNGTCAMTSVGALALYDSICAAQLGDVIASMSFEGLTGLRNAFDPRIHQVRGQKGQMLVAANMRKLLDGSEILDNCQKDRVQDAYALRCIPQLHGACRDALDYVREKVEIELNAVTDLSLIHISEPTRHAQIS
;
A
#
# COMPACT_ATOMS: atom_id res chain seq x y z
N MET A 1 2.35 20.17 0.76
CA MET A 1 1.23 20.18 -0.22
C MET A 1 1.27 18.82 -0.93
N ILE A 2 0.18 18.08 -0.97
CA ILE A 2 0.13 16.81 -1.70
C ILE A 2 0.15 17.12 -3.19
N MET A 3 0.98 16.40 -3.95
CA MET A 3 0.95 16.43 -5.41
C MET A 3 -0.37 15.80 -5.88
N ASN A 4 -1.00 16.33 -6.91
CA ASN A 4 -2.23 15.77 -7.44
C ASN A 4 -1.94 14.40 -8.12
N PRO A 5 -2.45 13.26 -7.58
CA PRO A 5 -2.19 11.95 -8.15
C PRO A 5 -2.70 11.80 -9.59
N THR A 6 -3.73 12.56 -9.97
CA THR A 6 -4.28 12.49 -11.35
C THR A 6 -3.33 13.01 -12.40
N ALA A 7 -2.29 13.77 -12.00
CA ALA A 7 -1.22 14.23 -12.90
C ALA A 7 -0.19 13.14 -13.22
N ILE A 8 -0.08 12.11 -12.36
CA ILE A 8 0.83 10.99 -12.53
C ILE A 8 0.17 9.98 -13.46
N LYS A 9 0.74 9.76 -14.65
CA LYS A 9 0.17 8.86 -15.66
C LYS A 9 0.91 7.53 -15.78
N HIS A 10 2.16 7.51 -15.34
CA HIS A 10 3.04 6.35 -15.44
C HIS A 10 3.99 6.30 -14.25
N VAL A 11 4.27 5.08 -13.74
CA VAL A 11 5.17 4.85 -12.62
C VAL A 11 6.04 3.64 -12.90
N VAL A 12 7.35 3.78 -12.69
CA VAL A 12 8.31 2.67 -12.72
C VAL A 12 8.39 2.06 -11.33
N VAL A 13 8.15 0.74 -11.24
CA VAL A 13 8.15 -0.03 -9.99
C VAL A 13 9.54 -0.66 -9.80
N ASP A 14 10.27 -0.23 -8.78
CA ASP A 14 11.67 -0.57 -8.54
C ASP A 14 11.97 -1.18 -7.17
N GLY A 15 10.98 -1.21 -6.27
CA GLY A 15 11.08 -1.76 -4.92
C GLY A 15 11.37 -0.72 -3.82
N HIS A 16 11.59 0.56 -4.14
CA HIS A 16 12.05 1.55 -3.15
C HIS A 16 11.70 3.01 -3.40
N SER A 17 11.08 3.37 -4.53
CA SER A 17 10.80 4.77 -4.87
C SER A 17 9.31 5.15 -4.87
N LEU A 18 8.44 4.26 -4.40
CA LEU A 18 7.00 4.50 -4.38
C LEU A 18 6.64 5.58 -3.35
N THR A 19 5.92 6.61 -3.79
CA THR A 19 5.37 7.66 -2.92
C THR A 19 3.88 7.43 -2.67
N LEU A 20 3.31 8.07 -1.65
CA LEU A 20 1.87 8.01 -1.38
C LEU A 20 1.06 8.45 -2.61
N GLU A 21 1.48 9.51 -3.30
CA GLU A 21 0.79 10.03 -4.48
C GLU A 21 0.88 9.08 -5.68
N SER A 22 2.04 8.45 -5.92
CA SER A 22 2.19 7.47 -7.00
C SER A 22 1.41 6.19 -6.69
N PHE A 23 1.36 5.76 -5.44
CA PHE A 23 0.52 4.66 -5.00
C PHE A 23 -0.96 4.94 -5.30
N VAL A 24 -1.49 6.11 -4.90
CA VAL A 24 -2.88 6.50 -5.14
C VAL A 24 -3.17 6.65 -6.65
N ALA A 25 -2.21 7.17 -7.43
CA ALA A 25 -2.34 7.31 -8.88
C ALA A 25 -2.59 5.95 -9.56
N ILE A 26 -1.89 4.91 -9.13
CA ILE A 26 -2.05 3.55 -9.68
C ILE A 26 -3.32 2.88 -9.15
N ALA A 27 -3.53 2.93 -7.83
CA ALA A 27 -4.61 2.23 -7.18
C ALA A 27 -6.00 2.80 -7.56
N ARG A 28 -6.15 4.13 -7.55
CA ARG A 28 -7.43 4.83 -7.72
C ARG A 28 -7.62 5.43 -9.12
N TYR A 29 -6.54 5.90 -9.76
CA TYR A 29 -6.62 6.64 -11.02
C TYR A 29 -6.03 5.90 -12.22
N ASN A 30 -5.72 4.60 -12.08
CA ASN A 30 -5.28 3.72 -13.15
C ASN A 30 -4.03 4.23 -13.91
N ALA A 31 -3.11 4.91 -13.21
CA ALA A 31 -1.80 5.18 -13.79
C ALA A 31 -1.11 3.88 -14.20
N THR A 32 -0.46 3.87 -15.35
CA THR A 32 0.22 2.68 -15.87
C THR A 32 1.50 2.39 -15.09
N VAL A 33 1.91 1.13 -15.08
CA VAL A 33 3.08 0.66 -14.33
C VAL A 33 4.05 -0.09 -15.23
N GLU A 34 5.34 0.04 -14.95
CA GLU A 34 6.42 -0.67 -15.63
C GLU A 34 7.43 -1.22 -14.62
N LEU A 35 7.98 -2.41 -14.88
CA LEU A 35 9.03 -2.99 -14.05
C LEU A 35 10.38 -2.36 -14.35
N ALA A 36 11.06 -1.85 -13.33
CA ALA A 36 12.42 -1.34 -13.48
C ALA A 36 13.40 -2.44 -13.93
N PRO A 37 14.25 -2.19 -14.93
CA PRO A 37 15.26 -3.17 -15.36
C PRO A 37 16.20 -3.59 -14.22
N SER A 38 16.55 -2.69 -13.32
CA SER A 38 17.36 -2.99 -12.13
C SER A 38 16.70 -3.97 -11.18
N ALA A 39 15.39 -3.82 -10.95
CA ALA A 39 14.59 -4.74 -10.13
C ALA A 39 14.51 -6.13 -10.79
N LEU A 40 14.31 -6.20 -12.10
CA LEU A 40 14.31 -7.45 -12.85
C LEU A 40 15.62 -8.22 -12.66
N GLU A 41 16.76 -7.54 -12.77
CA GLU A 41 18.07 -8.17 -12.59
C GLU A 41 18.31 -8.61 -11.13
N ALA A 42 17.87 -7.83 -10.13
CA ALA A 42 17.93 -8.22 -8.72
C ALA A 42 17.08 -9.48 -8.44
N MET A 43 15.87 -9.55 -8.99
CA MET A 43 14.98 -10.70 -8.87
C MET A 43 15.59 -11.95 -9.52
N LYS A 44 16.16 -11.84 -10.72
CA LYS A 44 16.84 -12.96 -11.40
C LYS A 44 17.98 -13.53 -10.55
N LYS A 45 18.81 -12.65 -9.95
CA LYS A 45 19.90 -13.08 -9.06
C LYS A 45 19.41 -13.82 -7.83
N SER A 46 18.37 -13.28 -7.17
CA SER A 46 17.76 -13.90 -6.00
C SER A 46 17.11 -15.25 -6.36
N ARG A 47 16.43 -15.34 -7.50
CA ARG A 47 15.84 -16.58 -8.00
C ARG A 47 16.89 -17.64 -8.28
N ALA A 48 17.97 -17.31 -8.95
CA ALA A 48 19.09 -18.23 -9.23
C ALA A 48 19.68 -18.82 -7.93
N LEU A 49 19.78 -18.02 -6.85
CA LEU A 49 20.20 -18.51 -5.54
C LEU A 49 19.19 -19.51 -4.96
N ALA A 50 17.89 -19.23 -5.02
CA ALA A 50 16.86 -20.14 -4.54
C ALA A 50 16.90 -21.49 -5.30
N GLU A 51 17.08 -21.46 -6.62
CA GLU A 51 17.22 -22.65 -7.46
C GLU A 51 18.49 -23.45 -7.14
N LYS A 52 19.61 -22.78 -6.87
CA LYS A 52 20.84 -23.41 -6.44
C LYS A 52 20.65 -24.14 -5.10
N ILE A 53 20.03 -23.49 -4.10
CA ILE A 53 19.73 -24.08 -2.79
C ILE A 53 18.86 -25.35 -2.97
N ALA A 54 17.83 -25.27 -3.81
CA ALA A 54 16.95 -26.41 -4.11
C ALA A 54 17.70 -27.55 -4.82
N ALA A 55 18.60 -27.22 -5.76
CA ALA A 55 19.39 -28.21 -6.49
C ALA A 55 20.43 -28.93 -5.60
N GLU A 56 21.04 -28.21 -4.66
CA GLU A 56 22.00 -28.73 -3.69
C GLU A 56 21.33 -29.55 -2.56
N GLY A 57 19.99 -29.56 -2.49
CA GLY A 57 19.24 -30.25 -1.42
C GLY A 57 19.49 -29.66 -0.03
N ARG A 58 19.94 -28.39 0.06
CA ARG A 58 20.16 -27.72 1.34
C ARG A 58 18.84 -27.47 2.03
N VAL A 59 18.81 -27.70 3.36
CA VAL A 59 17.63 -27.41 4.17
C VAL A 59 17.41 -25.89 4.22
N ALA A 60 16.32 -25.43 3.59
CA ALA A 60 15.94 -24.02 3.59
C ALA A 60 14.41 -23.91 3.67
N TYR A 61 13.93 -23.11 4.63
CA TYR A 61 12.51 -22.92 4.90
C TYR A 61 11.77 -22.43 3.66
N GLY A 62 10.72 -23.15 3.30
CA GLY A 62 9.87 -22.80 2.17
C GLY A 62 10.49 -23.02 0.79
N ILE A 63 11.70 -23.59 0.71
CA ILE A 63 12.36 -24.02 -0.50
C ILE A 63 12.42 -25.55 -0.55
N THR A 64 13.01 -26.17 0.50
CA THR A 64 13.20 -27.62 0.62
C THR A 64 12.50 -28.21 1.85
N THR A 65 11.78 -27.40 2.63
CA THR A 65 10.96 -27.83 3.77
C THR A 65 9.50 -27.43 3.58
N GLY A 66 8.62 -28.02 4.39
CA GLY A 66 7.26 -27.55 4.55
C GLY A 66 7.18 -26.21 5.27
N PHE A 67 5.95 -25.74 5.56
CA PHE A 67 5.67 -24.45 6.17
C PHE A 67 5.09 -24.61 7.57
N GLY A 68 5.27 -23.60 8.45
CA GLY A 68 4.74 -23.58 9.81
C GLY A 68 5.17 -24.83 10.60
N GLU A 69 4.22 -25.60 11.10
CA GLU A 69 4.49 -26.84 11.85
C GLU A 69 5.29 -27.88 11.07
N PHE A 70 5.22 -27.84 9.72
CA PHE A 70 5.96 -28.74 8.84
C PHE A 70 7.36 -28.22 8.47
N GLN A 71 7.87 -27.19 9.14
CA GLN A 71 9.20 -26.62 8.86
C GLN A 71 10.37 -27.60 8.93
N LYS A 72 10.21 -28.71 9.70
CA LYS A 72 11.21 -29.78 9.85
C LYS A 72 11.01 -30.93 8.87
N VAL A 73 9.95 -30.91 8.08
CA VAL A 73 9.63 -31.97 7.12
C VAL A 73 10.31 -31.62 5.79
N ALA A 74 11.24 -32.43 5.36
CA ALA A 74 11.85 -32.32 4.04
C ALA A 74 10.81 -32.59 2.95
N VAL A 75 10.74 -31.69 1.97
CA VAL A 75 9.82 -31.81 0.83
C VAL A 75 10.60 -32.29 -0.38
N PRO A 76 10.22 -33.43 -0.99
CA PRO A 76 10.82 -33.84 -2.24
C PRO A 76 10.68 -32.76 -3.33
N LYS A 77 11.70 -32.63 -4.16
CA LYS A 77 11.75 -31.60 -5.22
C LYS A 77 10.52 -31.64 -6.12
N GLU A 78 10.04 -32.85 -6.43
CA GLU A 78 8.87 -33.10 -7.28
C GLU A 78 7.57 -32.56 -6.67
N MET A 79 7.50 -32.47 -5.33
CA MET A 79 6.32 -32.02 -4.60
C MET A 79 6.37 -30.53 -4.23
N SER A 80 7.52 -29.87 -4.34
CA SER A 80 7.68 -28.49 -3.86
C SER A 80 6.81 -27.48 -4.61
N ASN A 81 6.60 -27.67 -5.91
CA ASN A 81 5.74 -26.83 -6.73
C ASN A 81 4.25 -27.02 -6.35
N GLN A 82 3.83 -28.28 -6.17
CA GLN A 82 2.47 -28.59 -5.71
C GLN A 82 2.22 -27.98 -4.32
N LEU A 83 3.21 -28.07 -3.44
CA LEU A 83 3.11 -27.49 -2.09
C LEU A 83 2.97 -25.97 -2.13
N SER A 84 3.72 -25.25 -2.99
CA SER A 84 3.60 -23.81 -3.20
C SER A 84 2.20 -23.40 -3.69
N THR A 85 1.64 -24.17 -4.62
CA THR A 85 0.28 -23.95 -5.12
C THR A 85 -0.76 -24.27 -4.05
N ASN A 86 -0.60 -25.38 -3.32
CA ASN A 86 -1.51 -25.78 -2.24
C ASN A 86 -1.50 -24.77 -1.09
N LEU A 87 -0.39 -24.09 -0.84
CA LEU A 87 -0.32 -23.02 0.16
C LEU A 87 -1.33 -21.90 -0.18
N ILE A 88 -1.36 -21.44 -1.42
CA ILE A 88 -2.35 -20.45 -1.87
C ILE A 88 -3.77 -20.98 -1.65
N LEU A 89 -4.05 -22.17 -2.13
CA LEU A 89 -5.40 -22.76 -2.07
C LEU A 89 -5.90 -22.95 -0.63
N SER A 90 -5.02 -23.36 0.28
CA SER A 90 -5.36 -23.58 1.69
C SER A 90 -5.58 -22.27 2.48
N HIS A 91 -5.03 -21.15 2.01
CA HIS A 91 -5.17 -19.85 2.65
C HIS A 91 -6.31 -18.99 2.08
N CYS A 92 -6.98 -19.43 1.01
CA CYS A 92 -8.15 -18.77 0.43
C CYS A 92 -9.40 -19.00 1.29
N THR A 93 -9.37 -18.54 2.53
CA THR A 93 -10.43 -18.76 3.54
C THR A 93 -11.13 -17.47 3.96
N ALA A 94 -10.85 -16.36 3.28
CA ALA A 94 -11.50 -15.09 3.56
C ALA A 94 -12.99 -15.12 3.18
N ALA A 95 -13.79 -14.32 3.88
CA ALA A 95 -15.24 -14.25 3.74
C ALA A 95 -15.75 -12.80 3.77
N GLY A 96 -17.03 -12.61 3.55
CA GLY A 96 -17.71 -11.31 3.56
C GLY A 96 -17.71 -10.62 2.20
N GLU A 97 -18.07 -9.34 2.20
CA GLU A 97 -18.07 -8.53 1.00
C GLU A 97 -16.65 -8.34 0.46
N PRO A 98 -16.49 -8.20 -0.86
CA PRO A 98 -15.19 -7.93 -1.43
C PRO A 98 -14.66 -6.53 -1.05
N TYR A 99 -13.34 -6.38 -1.01
CA TYR A 99 -12.70 -5.07 -0.99
C TYR A 99 -13.03 -4.29 -2.27
N ALA A 100 -13.06 -2.95 -2.16
CA ALA A 100 -13.11 -2.09 -3.32
C ALA A 100 -11.89 -2.29 -4.24
N ASP A 101 -12.10 -2.13 -5.55
CA ASP A 101 -11.06 -2.36 -6.56
C ASP A 101 -9.76 -1.59 -6.27
N GLU A 102 -9.86 -0.33 -5.85
CA GLU A 102 -8.70 0.50 -5.52
C GLU A 102 -7.83 -0.11 -4.40
N ILE A 103 -8.44 -0.76 -3.40
CA ILE A 103 -7.72 -1.44 -2.33
C ILE A 103 -6.97 -2.65 -2.89
N VAL A 104 -7.62 -3.47 -3.71
CA VAL A 104 -7.01 -4.68 -4.29
C VAL A 104 -5.92 -4.32 -5.29
N ARG A 105 -6.12 -3.28 -6.10
CA ARG A 105 -5.08 -2.73 -6.99
C ARG A 105 -3.86 -2.25 -6.19
N GLY A 106 -4.09 -1.59 -5.05
CA GLY A 106 -3.03 -1.24 -4.11
C GLY A 106 -2.30 -2.46 -3.55
N MET A 107 -3.02 -3.53 -3.17
CA MET A 107 -2.41 -4.80 -2.73
C MET A 107 -1.49 -5.40 -3.80
N MET A 108 -1.96 -5.44 -5.05
CA MET A 108 -1.19 -5.95 -6.20
C MET A 108 0.08 -5.15 -6.42
N LEU A 109 -0.02 -3.83 -6.40
CA LEU A 109 1.12 -2.92 -6.53
C LEU A 109 2.13 -3.12 -5.41
N LEU A 110 1.68 -3.16 -4.16
CA LEU A 110 2.56 -3.34 -3.00
C LEU A 110 3.23 -4.70 -2.99
N ARG A 111 2.53 -5.77 -3.41
CA ARG A 111 3.16 -7.08 -3.58
C ARG A 111 4.21 -7.06 -4.67
N ALA A 112 3.91 -6.46 -5.82
CA ALA A 112 4.88 -6.30 -6.90
C ALA A 112 6.10 -5.50 -6.43
N ASN A 113 5.89 -4.36 -5.75
CA ASN A 113 6.97 -3.51 -5.26
C ASN A 113 7.86 -4.22 -4.22
N ALA A 114 7.26 -4.93 -3.26
CA ALA A 114 8.01 -5.71 -2.26
C ALA A 114 8.87 -6.81 -2.92
N LEU A 115 8.37 -7.48 -3.94
CA LEU A 115 9.11 -8.52 -4.68
C LEU A 115 10.23 -7.92 -5.56
N CYS A 116 10.06 -6.68 -6.04
CA CYS A 116 11.08 -5.93 -6.78
C CYS A 116 12.34 -5.66 -5.94
N GLY A 117 12.26 -5.72 -4.61
CA GLY A 117 13.43 -5.68 -3.74
C GLY A 117 14.47 -6.78 -4.01
N GLY A 118 14.11 -7.82 -4.77
CA GLY A 118 15.03 -8.82 -5.31
C GLY A 118 15.63 -9.75 -4.26
N VAL A 119 14.95 -9.98 -3.13
CA VAL A 119 15.43 -10.83 -2.03
C VAL A 119 14.48 -11.98 -1.68
N SER A 120 13.35 -12.12 -2.37
CA SER A 120 12.34 -13.15 -2.08
C SER A 120 12.56 -14.48 -2.82
N GLY A 121 13.43 -14.53 -3.82
CA GLY A 121 13.72 -15.75 -4.57
C GLY A 121 12.59 -16.26 -5.46
N VAL A 122 11.64 -15.39 -5.85
CA VAL A 122 10.54 -15.70 -6.78
C VAL A 122 10.93 -15.41 -8.22
N ARG A 123 10.22 -16.04 -9.17
CA ARG A 123 10.42 -15.72 -10.60
C ARG A 123 9.89 -14.33 -10.94
N PRO A 124 10.57 -13.56 -11.82
CA PRO A 124 10.10 -12.26 -12.28
C PRO A 124 8.69 -12.28 -12.88
N ILE A 125 8.29 -13.37 -13.50
CA ILE A 125 6.96 -13.54 -14.13
C ILE A 125 5.80 -13.21 -13.17
N LEU A 126 5.97 -13.38 -11.85
CA LEU A 126 4.93 -13.05 -10.87
C LEU A 126 4.71 -11.54 -10.80
N VAL A 127 5.78 -10.76 -10.78
CA VAL A 127 5.71 -9.31 -10.78
C VAL A 127 5.21 -8.81 -12.13
N GLU A 128 5.76 -9.32 -13.22
CA GLU A 128 5.34 -8.96 -14.59
C GLU A 128 3.83 -9.17 -14.76
N MET A 129 3.30 -10.30 -14.28
CA MET A 129 1.86 -10.60 -14.34
C MET A 129 1.02 -9.67 -13.45
N LEU A 130 1.46 -9.34 -12.22
CA LEU A 130 0.75 -8.38 -11.37
C LEU A 130 0.68 -7.00 -12.03
N LEU A 131 1.79 -6.54 -12.63
CA LEU A 131 1.83 -5.26 -13.36
C LEU A 131 0.99 -5.30 -14.63
N GLU A 132 0.98 -6.42 -15.36
CA GLU A 132 0.12 -6.61 -16.53
C GLU A 132 -1.37 -6.59 -16.16
N MET A 133 -1.76 -7.27 -15.08
CA MET A 133 -3.13 -7.21 -14.55
C MET A 133 -3.53 -5.79 -14.16
N LEU A 134 -2.66 -5.03 -13.48
CA LEU A 134 -2.88 -3.62 -13.15
C LEU A 134 -3.12 -2.77 -14.40
N ASN A 135 -2.27 -2.91 -15.42
CA ASN A 135 -2.35 -2.14 -16.66
C ASN A 135 -3.58 -2.49 -17.51
N LYS A 136 -4.00 -3.76 -17.49
CA LYS A 136 -5.16 -4.24 -18.25
C LYS A 136 -6.48 -4.21 -17.46
N GLY A 137 -6.46 -3.78 -16.21
CA GLY A 137 -7.66 -3.60 -15.39
C GLY A 137 -8.27 -4.92 -14.89
N VAL A 138 -7.50 -5.99 -14.74
CA VAL A 138 -7.94 -7.23 -14.10
C VAL A 138 -7.71 -7.11 -12.60
N THR A 139 -8.78 -7.02 -11.81
CA THR A 139 -8.71 -6.87 -10.36
C THR A 139 -9.27 -8.11 -9.67
N PRO A 140 -8.47 -8.89 -8.92
CA PRO A 140 -8.95 -10.05 -8.16
C PRO A 140 -10.08 -9.70 -7.19
N VAL A 141 -11.04 -10.60 -7.00
CA VAL A 141 -12.07 -10.47 -5.96
C VAL A 141 -11.50 -10.99 -4.65
N VAL A 142 -11.31 -10.10 -3.68
CA VAL A 142 -10.72 -10.40 -2.37
C VAL A 142 -11.71 -10.06 -1.27
N PRO A 143 -12.23 -11.04 -0.50
CA PRO A 143 -13.12 -10.80 0.63
C PRO A 143 -12.42 -10.06 1.78
N GLN A 144 -13.17 -9.21 2.51
CA GLN A 144 -12.63 -8.31 3.52
C GLN A 144 -12.24 -8.96 4.85
N LYS A 145 -12.80 -10.13 5.17
CA LYS A 145 -12.64 -10.78 6.49
C LYS A 145 -11.81 -12.05 6.34
N GLY A 146 -10.57 -12.03 6.80
CA GLY A 146 -9.69 -13.22 6.67
C GLY A 146 -8.26 -12.99 7.11
N SER A 147 -7.76 -11.74 7.15
CA SER A 147 -6.44 -11.47 7.69
C SER A 147 -6.42 -11.71 9.20
N LEU A 148 -5.46 -12.51 9.66
CA LEU A 148 -5.21 -12.82 11.08
C LEU A 148 -4.04 -11.99 11.65
N GLY A 149 -3.18 -11.45 10.78
CA GLY A 149 -1.97 -10.69 11.15
C GLY A 149 -0.77 -11.56 11.54
N SER A 150 -0.89 -12.88 11.54
CA SER A 150 0.25 -13.79 11.72
C SER A 150 0.97 -13.97 10.39
N SER A 151 2.22 -13.51 10.27
CA SER A 151 3.00 -13.42 9.03
C SER A 151 2.37 -12.46 7.98
N GLY A 152 1.52 -11.55 8.42
CA GLY A 152 0.84 -10.56 7.58
C GLY A 152 -0.54 -10.97 7.11
N ASP A 153 -0.89 -10.57 5.91
CA ASP A 153 -2.24 -10.64 5.33
C ASP A 153 -2.43 -11.89 4.45
N LEU A 154 -2.16 -13.09 4.98
CA LEU A 154 -2.08 -14.33 4.20
C LEU A 154 -3.33 -14.60 3.35
N ALA A 155 -4.52 -14.57 3.96
CA ALA A 155 -5.76 -14.90 3.25
C ALA A 155 -6.10 -13.88 2.15
N PRO A 156 -6.09 -12.55 2.37
CA PRO A 156 -6.27 -11.58 1.30
C PRO A 156 -5.29 -11.75 0.14
N LEU A 157 -4.00 -11.96 0.44
CA LEU A 157 -2.96 -12.11 -0.58
C LEU A 157 -3.08 -13.45 -1.33
N ALA A 158 -3.56 -14.51 -0.66
CA ALA A 158 -3.88 -15.76 -1.31
C ALA A 158 -5.03 -15.59 -2.33
N HIS A 159 -6.14 -14.94 -1.93
CA HIS A 159 -7.23 -14.60 -2.85
C HIS A 159 -6.78 -13.75 -4.02
N MET A 160 -5.94 -12.74 -3.78
CA MET A 160 -5.36 -11.90 -4.83
C MET A 160 -4.58 -12.73 -5.86
N THR A 161 -3.94 -13.82 -5.44
CA THR A 161 -3.11 -14.67 -6.30
C THR A 161 -3.93 -15.65 -7.16
N LEU A 162 -5.16 -15.97 -6.78
CA LEU A 162 -5.98 -17.00 -7.48
C LEU A 162 -6.14 -16.80 -8.98
N PRO A 163 -6.46 -15.58 -9.50
CA PRO A 163 -6.62 -15.38 -10.94
C PRO A 163 -5.35 -15.67 -11.73
N MET A 164 -4.16 -15.44 -11.14
CA MET A 164 -2.89 -15.78 -11.77
C MET A 164 -2.76 -17.29 -12.07
N LEU A 165 -3.46 -18.12 -11.29
CA LEU A 165 -3.56 -19.57 -11.46
C LEU A 165 -4.83 -20.00 -12.21
N GLY A 166 -5.56 -19.07 -12.82
CA GLY A 166 -6.84 -19.33 -13.47
C GLY A 166 -7.96 -19.77 -12.52
N LYS A 167 -7.85 -19.38 -11.24
CA LYS A 167 -8.80 -19.75 -10.18
C LYS A 167 -9.45 -18.50 -9.58
N GLY A 168 -10.40 -18.70 -8.65
CA GLY A 168 -11.11 -17.62 -8.00
C GLY A 168 -11.92 -16.76 -8.97
N GLU A 169 -12.16 -15.50 -8.58
CA GLU A 169 -12.93 -14.54 -9.35
C GLU A 169 -12.13 -13.25 -9.53
N ALA A 170 -12.42 -12.50 -10.59
CA ALA A 170 -11.86 -11.17 -10.82
C ALA A 170 -12.90 -10.21 -11.41
N MET A 171 -12.70 -8.93 -11.20
CA MET A 171 -13.39 -7.85 -11.91
C MET A 171 -12.61 -7.55 -13.19
N TYR A 172 -13.30 -7.50 -14.31
CA TYR A 172 -12.78 -7.03 -15.59
C TYR A 172 -13.85 -6.24 -16.33
N GLU A 173 -13.53 -5.03 -16.79
CA GLU A 173 -14.49 -4.10 -17.43
C GLU A 173 -15.78 -3.88 -16.61
N GLY A 174 -15.66 -3.82 -15.28
CA GLY A 174 -16.78 -3.62 -14.37
C GLY A 174 -17.65 -4.86 -14.13
N VAL A 175 -17.29 -6.02 -14.68
CA VAL A 175 -18.04 -7.27 -14.54
C VAL A 175 -17.25 -8.28 -13.71
N LYS A 176 -17.90 -8.86 -12.70
CA LYS A 176 -17.35 -9.97 -11.91
C LYS A 176 -17.49 -11.28 -12.70
N MET A 177 -16.39 -12.02 -12.84
CA MET A 177 -16.33 -13.26 -13.58
C MET A 177 -15.27 -14.24 -13.02
N PRO A 178 -15.25 -15.52 -13.43
CA PRO A 178 -14.18 -16.44 -13.08
C PRO A 178 -12.81 -15.90 -13.47
N GLY A 179 -11.79 -16.10 -12.60
CA GLY A 179 -10.45 -15.59 -12.81
C GLY A 179 -9.82 -16.01 -14.14
N ALA A 180 -10.00 -17.27 -14.54
CA ALA A 180 -9.53 -17.75 -15.85
C ALA A 180 -10.15 -16.99 -17.02
N GLU A 181 -11.45 -16.67 -16.93
CA GLU A 181 -12.17 -15.93 -17.97
C GLU A 181 -11.70 -14.47 -18.06
N ALA A 182 -11.57 -13.82 -16.91
CA ALA A 182 -11.06 -12.43 -16.84
C ALA A 182 -9.65 -12.32 -17.44
N MET A 183 -8.75 -13.25 -17.06
CA MET A 183 -7.38 -13.30 -17.59
C MET A 183 -7.37 -13.54 -19.10
N ALA A 184 -8.17 -14.47 -19.59
CA ALA A 184 -8.27 -14.79 -21.02
C ALA A 184 -8.81 -13.60 -21.83
N LYS A 185 -9.87 -12.93 -21.35
CA LYS A 185 -10.43 -11.73 -22.00
C LYS A 185 -9.44 -10.57 -22.05
N ALA A 186 -8.63 -10.42 -21.00
CA ALA A 186 -7.56 -9.44 -20.95
C ALA A 186 -6.31 -9.86 -21.77
N GLY A 187 -6.30 -11.05 -22.36
CA GLY A 187 -5.14 -11.58 -23.09
C GLY A 187 -3.93 -11.82 -22.18
N ILE A 188 -4.15 -12.23 -20.93
CA ILE A 188 -3.10 -12.57 -19.95
C ILE A 188 -3.08 -14.09 -19.80
N LYS A 189 -1.91 -14.70 -20.01
CA LYS A 189 -1.74 -16.16 -19.85
C LYS A 189 -1.59 -16.48 -18.37
N THR A 190 -2.42 -17.38 -17.86
CA THR A 190 -2.32 -17.90 -16.49
C THR A 190 -1.12 -18.83 -16.30
N LEU A 191 -0.69 -18.99 -15.05
CA LEU A 191 0.34 -19.93 -14.65
C LEU A 191 -0.29 -21.31 -14.39
N ASP A 192 0.37 -22.37 -14.84
CA ASP A 192 -0.05 -23.75 -14.54
C ASP A 192 0.19 -24.07 -13.06
N THR A 193 1.28 -23.56 -12.48
CA THR A 193 1.67 -23.80 -11.09
C THR A 193 2.63 -22.71 -10.59
N LEU A 194 2.63 -22.50 -9.28
CA LEU A 194 3.70 -21.81 -8.60
C LEU A 194 4.85 -22.77 -8.34
N VAL A 195 6.08 -22.28 -8.44
CA VAL A 195 7.25 -23.07 -8.10
C VAL A 195 7.69 -22.82 -6.65
N SER A 196 8.65 -23.60 -6.19
CA SER A 196 9.22 -23.51 -4.84
C SER A 196 9.47 -22.05 -4.43
N LYS A 197 9.11 -21.69 -3.18
CA LYS A 197 9.19 -20.35 -2.57
C LYS A 197 8.08 -19.39 -2.99
N GLU A 198 7.46 -19.53 -4.16
CA GLU A 198 6.53 -18.54 -4.70
C GLU A 198 5.22 -18.46 -3.92
N GLY A 199 4.72 -19.57 -3.38
CA GLY A 199 3.54 -19.54 -2.50
C GLY A 199 3.75 -18.62 -1.29
N LEU A 200 4.89 -18.75 -0.60
CA LEU A 200 5.25 -17.84 0.50
C LEU A 200 5.47 -16.40 0.02
N GLY A 201 6.21 -16.22 -1.07
CA GLY A 201 6.49 -14.90 -1.63
C GLY A 201 5.23 -14.15 -2.07
N MET A 202 4.14 -14.86 -2.37
CA MET A 202 2.86 -14.24 -2.74
C MET A 202 1.94 -13.98 -1.55
N THR A 203 2.12 -14.66 -0.41
CA THR A 203 1.19 -14.55 0.74
C THR A 203 1.76 -13.84 1.96
N ASN A 204 3.07 -13.92 2.22
CA ASN A 204 3.66 -13.27 3.39
C ASN A 204 3.78 -11.75 3.18
N GLY A 205 3.31 -10.98 4.15
CA GLY A 205 3.49 -9.52 4.17
C GLY A 205 2.24 -8.73 4.48
N THR A 206 2.38 -7.42 4.53
CA THR A 206 1.41 -6.44 5.04
C THR A 206 0.66 -5.69 3.94
N CYS A 207 0.66 -6.20 2.70
CA CYS A 207 0.17 -5.44 1.54
C CYS A 207 -1.30 -5.06 1.62
N ALA A 208 -2.17 -5.89 2.25
CA ALA A 208 -3.59 -5.57 2.35
C ALA A 208 -3.83 -4.45 3.37
N MET A 209 -3.28 -4.57 4.58
CA MET A 209 -3.41 -3.51 5.58
C MET A 209 -2.76 -2.21 5.14
N THR A 210 -1.59 -2.27 4.48
CA THR A 210 -0.88 -1.09 3.98
C THR A 210 -1.66 -0.40 2.85
N SER A 211 -2.31 -1.16 1.97
CA SER A 211 -3.16 -0.61 0.91
C SER A 211 -4.34 0.17 1.48
N VAL A 212 -5.06 -0.42 2.43
CA VAL A 212 -6.16 0.26 3.15
C VAL A 212 -5.66 1.51 3.87
N GLY A 213 -4.54 1.37 4.61
CA GLY A 213 -3.95 2.46 5.39
C GLY A 213 -3.47 3.63 4.53
N ALA A 214 -2.84 3.36 3.38
CA ALA A 214 -2.33 4.38 2.48
C ALA A 214 -3.46 5.18 1.81
N LEU A 215 -4.53 4.51 1.34
CA LEU A 215 -5.71 5.19 0.78
C LEU A 215 -6.42 6.04 1.85
N ALA A 216 -6.64 5.48 3.04
CA ALA A 216 -7.25 6.20 4.16
C ALA A 216 -6.41 7.41 4.61
N LEU A 217 -5.08 7.27 4.62
CA LEU A 217 -4.18 8.38 4.93
C LEU A 217 -4.28 9.49 3.89
N TYR A 218 -4.25 9.15 2.61
CA TYR A 218 -4.41 10.13 1.54
C TYR A 218 -5.73 10.91 1.67
N ASP A 219 -6.84 10.20 1.88
CA ASP A 219 -8.16 10.80 2.06
C ASP A 219 -8.22 11.67 3.33
N SER A 220 -7.57 11.25 4.41
CA SER A 220 -7.49 12.03 5.65
C SER A 220 -6.68 13.32 5.48
N ILE A 221 -5.60 13.29 4.70
CA ILE A 221 -4.82 14.50 4.38
C ILE A 221 -5.65 15.45 3.51
N CYS A 222 -6.38 14.94 2.52
CA CYS A 222 -7.31 15.74 1.72
C CYS A 222 -8.42 16.36 2.57
N ALA A 223 -9.01 15.59 3.48
CA ALA A 223 -10.03 16.06 4.41
C ALA A 223 -9.49 17.16 5.35
N ALA A 224 -8.26 17.01 5.85
CA ALA A 224 -7.62 18.05 6.67
C ALA A 224 -7.36 19.35 5.90
N GLN A 225 -7.03 19.27 4.61
CA GLN A 225 -6.89 20.44 3.74
C GLN A 225 -8.24 21.13 3.49
N LEU A 226 -9.27 20.33 3.17
CA LEU A 226 -10.63 20.84 2.98
C LEU A 226 -11.19 21.43 4.28
N GLY A 227 -10.82 20.87 5.42
CA GLY A 227 -11.20 21.38 6.73
C GLY A 227 -10.81 22.84 6.96
N ASP A 228 -9.62 23.26 6.51
CA ASP A 228 -9.20 24.67 6.60
C ASP A 228 -10.07 25.59 5.74
N VAL A 229 -10.46 25.13 4.54
CA VAL A 229 -11.35 25.87 3.63
C VAL A 229 -12.74 26.02 4.26
N ILE A 230 -13.32 24.94 4.76
CA ILE A 230 -14.64 24.95 5.40
C ILE A 230 -14.62 25.83 6.66
N ALA A 231 -13.54 25.75 7.45
CA ALA A 231 -13.37 26.57 8.64
C ALA A 231 -13.26 28.07 8.28
N SER A 232 -12.58 28.43 7.18
CA SER A 232 -12.49 29.83 6.73
C SER A 232 -13.86 30.35 6.28
N MET A 233 -14.65 29.58 5.58
CA MET A 233 -16.04 29.95 5.18
C MET A 233 -16.92 30.20 6.43
N SER A 234 -16.86 29.29 7.41
CA SER A 234 -17.62 29.43 8.66
C SER A 234 -17.12 30.64 9.46
N PHE A 235 -15.82 30.86 9.52
CA PHE A 235 -15.21 31.99 10.20
C PHE A 235 -15.64 33.33 9.58
N GLU A 236 -15.68 33.40 8.26
CA GLU A 236 -16.12 34.57 7.51
C GLU A 236 -17.61 34.83 7.74
N GLY A 237 -18.46 33.79 7.60
CA GLY A 237 -19.90 33.91 7.83
C GLY A 237 -20.28 34.34 9.26
N LEU A 238 -19.43 34.00 10.25
CA LEU A 238 -19.57 34.42 11.66
C LEU A 238 -18.84 35.72 11.96
N THR A 239 -18.32 36.42 10.97
CA THR A 239 -17.58 37.69 11.09
C THR A 239 -16.43 37.65 12.09
N GLY A 240 -15.60 36.56 12.02
CA GLY A 240 -14.53 36.28 12.96
C GLY A 240 -13.44 37.36 13.06
N LEU A 241 -12.70 37.35 14.16
CA LEU A 241 -11.60 38.29 14.43
C LEU A 241 -10.27 37.68 13.96
N ARG A 242 -9.72 38.18 12.84
CA ARG A 242 -8.47 37.69 12.21
C ARG A 242 -7.24 37.70 13.12
N ASN A 243 -7.24 38.49 14.21
CA ASN A 243 -6.11 38.58 15.15
C ASN A 243 -5.76 37.22 15.80
N ALA A 244 -6.71 36.29 15.88
CA ALA A 244 -6.44 34.92 16.35
C ALA A 244 -5.42 34.18 15.49
N PHE A 245 -5.22 34.58 14.23
CA PHE A 245 -4.28 33.95 13.28
C PHE A 245 -2.98 34.72 13.12
N ASP A 246 -2.68 35.70 14.00
CA ASP A 246 -1.41 36.48 13.98
C ASP A 246 -0.22 35.49 14.07
N PRO A 247 0.76 35.57 13.14
CA PRO A 247 1.87 34.63 13.09
C PRO A 247 2.70 34.60 14.38
N ARG A 248 2.79 35.70 15.09
CA ARG A 248 3.57 35.80 16.34
C ARG A 248 3.03 34.87 17.42
N ILE A 249 1.70 34.73 17.52
CA ILE A 249 1.04 33.81 18.48
C ILE A 249 1.47 32.37 18.24
N HIS A 250 1.53 31.95 16.97
CA HIS A 250 1.80 30.57 16.59
C HIS A 250 3.30 30.25 16.59
N GLN A 251 4.14 31.24 16.28
CA GLN A 251 5.60 31.11 16.33
C GLN A 251 6.13 30.86 17.74
N VAL A 252 5.65 31.64 18.75
CA VAL A 252 6.09 31.44 20.14
C VAL A 252 5.65 30.11 20.73
N ARG A 253 4.61 29.46 20.16
CA ARG A 253 4.17 28.15 20.55
C ARG A 253 4.97 27.04 19.85
N GLY A 254 5.48 27.26 18.64
CA GLY A 254 6.43 26.41 17.93
C GLY A 254 5.86 25.14 17.29
N GLN A 255 4.54 24.88 17.32
CA GLN A 255 3.92 23.70 16.69
C GLN A 255 3.79 23.90 15.18
N LYS A 256 4.39 23.00 14.37
CA LYS A 256 4.48 23.14 12.90
C LYS A 256 3.12 23.16 12.23
N GLY A 257 2.26 22.19 12.51
CA GLY A 257 0.91 22.13 11.95
C GLY A 257 0.07 23.34 12.33
N GLN A 258 0.17 23.84 13.57
CA GLN A 258 -0.54 25.03 14.01
C GLN A 258 -0.11 26.27 13.21
N MET A 259 1.20 26.47 13.00
CA MET A 259 1.72 27.56 12.18
C MET A 259 1.24 27.48 10.73
N LEU A 260 1.22 26.28 10.16
CA LEU A 260 0.73 26.02 8.80
C LEU A 260 -0.75 26.38 8.65
N VAL A 261 -1.60 25.91 9.56
CA VAL A 261 -3.04 26.18 9.53
C VAL A 261 -3.31 27.69 9.72
N ALA A 262 -2.62 28.36 10.64
CA ALA A 262 -2.76 29.81 10.81
C ALA A 262 -2.35 30.57 9.53
N ALA A 263 -1.31 30.12 8.83
CA ALA A 263 -0.92 30.70 7.55
C ALA A 263 -1.97 30.46 6.45
N ASN A 264 -2.57 29.26 6.40
CA ASN A 264 -3.67 28.94 5.48
C ASN A 264 -4.89 29.82 5.75
N MET A 265 -5.31 29.94 7.01
CA MET A 265 -6.44 30.80 7.40
C MET A 265 -6.21 32.26 6.97
N ARG A 266 -5.01 32.82 7.18
CA ARG A 266 -4.70 34.18 6.70
C ARG A 266 -4.83 34.32 5.20
N LYS A 267 -4.35 33.33 4.41
CA LYS A 267 -4.46 33.35 2.94
C LYS A 267 -5.90 33.22 2.46
N LEU A 268 -6.69 32.34 3.08
CA LEU A 268 -8.08 32.09 2.71
C LEU A 268 -8.99 33.28 3.03
N LEU A 269 -8.67 34.03 4.08
CA LEU A 269 -9.44 35.18 4.55
C LEU A 269 -8.89 36.53 4.03
N ASP A 270 -7.84 36.51 3.20
CA ASP A 270 -7.29 37.72 2.60
C ASP A 270 -8.27 38.32 1.60
N GLY A 271 -8.48 39.66 1.67
CA GLY A 271 -9.43 40.36 0.81
C GLY A 271 -10.92 40.10 1.11
N SER A 272 -11.26 39.49 2.23
CA SER A 272 -12.67 39.31 2.64
C SER A 272 -13.36 40.64 2.96
N GLU A 273 -14.21 41.08 2.08
CA GLU A 273 -15.04 42.29 2.26
C GLU A 273 -15.99 42.16 3.47
N ILE A 274 -16.48 40.91 3.72
CA ILE A 274 -17.34 40.64 4.88
C ILE A 274 -16.61 40.94 6.18
N LEU A 275 -15.36 40.48 6.32
CA LEU A 275 -14.56 40.70 7.52
C LEU A 275 -14.06 42.13 7.65
N ASP A 276 -13.87 42.85 6.57
CA ASP A 276 -13.36 44.20 6.55
C ASP A 276 -14.46 45.23 6.86
N ASN A 277 -15.68 44.98 6.38
CA ASN A 277 -16.80 45.93 6.51
C ASN A 277 -17.75 45.63 7.69
N CYS A 278 -17.62 44.46 8.36
CA CYS A 278 -18.50 44.13 9.47
C CYS A 278 -18.13 44.94 10.73
N GLN A 279 -19.16 45.46 11.42
CA GLN A 279 -18.97 46.09 12.71
C GLN A 279 -18.71 45.02 13.78
N LYS A 280 -17.62 45.13 14.51
CA LYS A 280 -17.20 44.17 15.54
C LYS A 280 -17.36 44.76 16.91
N ASP A 281 -18.40 44.35 17.61
CA ASP A 281 -18.73 44.77 18.98
C ASP A 281 -18.17 43.85 20.07
N ARG A 282 -17.41 42.81 19.68
CA ARG A 282 -16.78 41.84 20.58
C ARG A 282 -15.25 41.94 20.57
N VAL A 283 -14.63 41.66 21.72
CA VAL A 283 -13.17 41.70 21.88
C VAL A 283 -12.52 40.43 21.45
N GLN A 284 -13.25 39.28 21.51
CA GLN A 284 -12.74 37.99 21.11
C GLN A 284 -13.85 37.06 20.68
N ASP A 285 -13.52 36.14 19.76
CA ASP A 285 -14.45 35.13 19.27
C ASP A 285 -14.66 33.97 20.24
N ALA A 286 -15.66 33.16 19.96
CA ALA A 286 -15.86 31.86 20.59
C ALA A 286 -14.60 31.00 20.46
N TYR A 287 -14.38 30.14 21.45
CA TYR A 287 -13.19 29.27 21.52
C TYR A 287 -12.99 28.45 20.24
N ALA A 288 -14.05 27.86 19.70
CA ALA A 288 -13.99 27.06 18.49
C ALA A 288 -13.39 27.79 17.28
N LEU A 289 -13.66 29.08 17.12
CA LEU A 289 -13.08 29.87 16.04
C LEU A 289 -11.60 30.22 16.28
N ARG A 290 -11.25 30.54 17.52
CA ARG A 290 -9.88 30.93 17.88
C ARG A 290 -8.92 29.75 17.85
N CYS A 291 -9.37 28.53 18.15
CA CYS A 291 -8.52 27.35 18.23
C CYS A 291 -8.45 26.54 16.92
N ILE A 292 -8.99 27.02 15.80
CA ILE A 292 -8.84 26.35 14.51
C ILE A 292 -7.38 25.95 14.25
N PRO A 293 -6.37 26.85 14.40
CA PRO A 293 -4.98 26.46 14.16
C PRO A 293 -4.46 25.38 15.10
N GLN A 294 -4.87 25.40 16.37
CA GLN A 294 -4.42 24.42 17.36
C GLN A 294 -5.00 23.03 17.06
N LEU A 295 -6.30 22.96 16.76
CA LEU A 295 -6.99 21.70 16.51
C LEU A 295 -6.58 21.07 15.18
N HIS A 296 -6.72 21.81 14.09
CA HIS A 296 -6.35 21.31 12.75
C HIS A 296 -4.84 21.07 12.66
N GLY A 297 -4.03 21.90 13.30
CA GLY A 297 -2.58 21.73 13.35
C GLY A 297 -2.16 20.43 14.01
N ALA A 298 -2.75 20.07 15.15
CA ALA A 298 -2.47 18.81 15.82
C ALA A 298 -2.83 17.60 14.95
N CYS A 299 -3.96 17.66 14.23
CA CYS A 299 -4.34 16.63 13.26
C CYS A 299 -3.30 16.50 12.14
N ARG A 300 -2.80 17.62 11.60
CA ARG A 300 -1.78 17.63 10.54
C ARG A 300 -0.45 17.04 11.01
N ASP A 301 0.01 17.41 12.21
CA ASP A 301 1.24 16.84 12.79
C ASP A 301 1.13 15.34 12.98
N ALA A 302 -0.04 14.83 13.39
CA ALA A 302 -0.30 13.38 13.47
C ALA A 302 -0.31 12.71 12.09
N LEU A 303 -0.94 13.32 11.08
CA LEU A 303 -0.96 12.79 9.72
C LEU A 303 0.43 12.78 9.08
N ASP A 304 1.26 13.77 9.33
CA ASP A 304 2.65 13.82 8.85
C ASP A 304 3.47 12.67 9.45
N TYR A 305 3.30 12.36 10.74
CA TYR A 305 3.93 11.20 11.37
C TYR A 305 3.47 9.88 10.72
N VAL A 306 2.16 9.71 10.52
CA VAL A 306 1.61 8.49 9.88
C VAL A 306 2.11 8.38 8.44
N ARG A 307 2.18 9.50 7.70
CA ARG A 307 2.70 9.54 6.33
C ARG A 307 4.13 9.00 6.26
N GLU A 308 5.01 9.46 7.14
CA GLU A 308 6.38 8.96 7.19
C GLU A 308 6.43 7.44 7.34
N LYS A 309 5.60 6.85 8.23
CA LYS A 309 5.59 5.40 8.47
C LYS A 309 5.00 4.63 7.29
N VAL A 310 3.92 5.15 6.70
CA VAL A 310 3.29 4.52 5.53
C VAL A 310 4.24 4.56 4.32
N GLU A 311 4.93 5.66 4.05
CA GLU A 311 5.87 5.76 2.92
C GLU A 311 7.06 4.80 3.06
N ILE A 312 7.53 4.54 4.29
CA ILE A 312 8.51 3.48 4.55
C ILE A 312 7.92 2.10 4.21
N GLU A 313 6.69 1.82 4.68
CA GLU A 313 6.03 0.53 4.46
C GLU A 313 5.67 0.28 2.99
N LEU A 314 5.32 1.31 2.22
CA LEU A 314 5.10 1.20 0.77
C LEU A 314 6.31 0.63 0.01
N ASN A 315 7.52 0.83 0.56
CA ASN A 315 8.79 0.43 -0.03
C ASN A 315 9.48 -0.70 0.76
N ALA A 316 8.83 -1.24 1.78
CA ALA A 316 9.40 -2.29 2.59
C ALA A 316 9.29 -3.65 1.90
N VAL A 317 10.33 -4.47 2.08
CA VAL A 317 10.27 -5.89 1.72
C VAL A 317 9.64 -6.64 2.88
N THR A 318 8.36 -6.96 2.75
CA THR A 318 7.54 -7.53 3.83
C THR A 318 7.46 -9.06 3.81
N ASP A 319 8.19 -9.74 2.93
CA ASP A 319 8.30 -11.20 2.91
C ASP A 319 9.21 -11.68 4.05
N LEU A 320 8.64 -12.28 5.09
CA LEU A 320 9.37 -12.74 6.29
C LEU A 320 10.32 -13.91 6.05
N SER A 321 10.29 -14.53 4.88
CA SER A 321 11.16 -15.68 4.55
C SER A 321 12.48 -15.30 3.86
N LEU A 322 12.86 -14.02 3.87
CA LEU A 322 14.09 -13.49 3.25
C LEU A 322 15.38 -14.03 3.87
N ILE A 323 15.39 -14.23 5.18
CA ILE A 323 16.57 -14.64 5.98
C ILE A 323 17.21 -15.92 5.44
N HIS A 324 16.46 -16.76 4.71
CA HIS A 324 16.94 -18.03 4.20
C HIS A 324 17.60 -17.94 2.82
N ILE A 325 17.52 -16.79 2.15
CA ILE A 325 18.05 -16.58 0.80
C ILE A 325 19.30 -15.70 0.82
N SER A 326 19.46 -14.83 1.82
CA SER A 326 20.66 -14.04 2.01
C SER A 326 21.71 -14.84 2.76
N GLU A 327 22.79 -15.18 2.10
CA GLU A 327 24.06 -15.78 2.58
C GLU A 327 24.05 -16.70 3.82
N PRO A 328 24.64 -17.90 3.74
CA PRO A 328 24.63 -18.90 4.81
C PRO A 328 25.62 -18.63 5.95
N THR A 329 26.15 -17.45 6.13
CA THR A 329 27.26 -17.18 7.03
C THR A 329 26.92 -16.47 8.33
N ARG A 330 25.66 -16.13 8.61
CA ARG A 330 25.28 -15.65 9.94
C ARG A 330 23.99 -16.29 10.41
N HIS A 331 24.13 -17.28 11.30
CA HIS A 331 23.07 -17.63 12.24
C HIS A 331 22.77 -16.39 13.09
N ALA A 332 21.81 -15.57 12.69
CA ALA A 332 21.14 -14.71 13.63
C ALA A 332 20.19 -15.62 14.42
N GLN A 333 20.62 -16.06 15.58
CA GLN A 333 19.73 -16.53 16.62
C GLN A 333 18.86 -15.35 17.01
N ILE A 334 17.59 -15.37 16.59
CA ILE A 334 16.54 -14.61 17.22
C ILE A 334 15.95 -15.57 18.26
N SER A 335 16.40 -15.41 19.49
CA SER A 335 15.80 -15.98 20.70
C SER A 335 14.52 -15.20 21.02
#